data_e35c628aa6840670efbb0b94ce249541
#
_entry.id   e35c628aa6840670efbb0b94ce249541
#
_cell.length_a   1.000
_cell.length_b   1.000
_cell.length_c   1.000
_cell.angle_alpha   90.00
_cell.angle_beta   90.00
_cell.angle_gamma   90.00
#
_symmetry.space_group_name_H-M   'P 1'
#
loop_
_entity.id
_entity.type
_entity.pdbx_description
1 polymer ?
#
loop_
_entity_poly.entity_id
_entity_poly.type
_entity_poly.pdbx_seq_one_letter_code
_entity_poly.pdbx_strand_id
1 'polypeptide(L)'
;MAAIDDRTGHGASGGAFAGLPPVREVPVADVASAVRSSGRRLVVLDDDPTGTQTVAGVPVLTDWSVEDIRWALRQDTPAFYILTNTRSLDARAAGERDRDVVRALVDAARIEHQRFVVVSRSDSTLRGHFPLETDVIADTLALRAGIEVDGIVVAPAYIEGGRVTVDSVHWLRAGDTAVPVGESEFAKDATFGFVSSELRAYVEEKTFGRWRAAEVPRVTLEDLRTGGVDEVAAILASARGRRPVVCDALCDDDLRVLALAAIRVEHAGRVLLYRVGPSFVRARAGLEARASLTPAEVAAIRSAGQQPSARPLGGDAGGDGASLAEASSHGLVVVGSHVAQSTRQLAALLRHGGVEAIELDVATLLDPGQSPVAIASAADAVVAGLRSADVVVSTSREVLTGPDPTASLAIARAVSASLVDLVRKVTGRVRPGFVVAKGGITSSDVATAGLGIRRAWVRGTLLPGIVSLWEPVADATAGAAAHPPIPFVVFAGNVGDEDDLVSVVATLRGAP
;
A
#
# COMPACT_ATOMS: atom_id res chain seq x y z
N MET A 1 -16.55 -14.75 -5.47
CA MET A 1 -17.08 -13.82 -6.49
C MET A 1 -16.55 -14.29 -7.84
N ALA A 2 -17.44 -14.61 -8.79
CA ALA A 2 -17.05 -15.16 -10.08
C ALA A 2 -16.18 -14.16 -10.85
N ALA A 3 -15.21 -14.68 -11.60
CA ALA A 3 -14.46 -13.89 -12.57
C ALA A 3 -15.47 -13.17 -13.48
N ILE A 4 -15.38 -11.84 -13.55
CA ILE A 4 -16.28 -11.04 -14.40
C ILE A 4 -15.93 -11.39 -15.83
N ASP A 5 -16.84 -12.09 -16.50
CA ASP A 5 -16.78 -12.36 -17.94
C ASP A 5 -17.00 -11.03 -18.66
N ASP A 6 -15.94 -10.48 -19.23
CA ASP A 6 -15.84 -9.15 -19.84
C ASP A 6 -16.61 -9.02 -21.18
N ARG A 7 -17.59 -9.91 -21.48
CA ARG A 7 -18.24 -9.99 -22.79
C ARG A 7 -19.59 -9.29 -22.91
N THR A 8 -20.13 -8.67 -21.82
CA THR A 8 -21.45 -8.00 -21.89
C THR A 8 -21.47 -6.71 -21.12
N GLY A 9 -21.01 -5.62 -21.74
CA GLY A 9 -21.16 -4.25 -21.21
C GLY A 9 -22.38 -3.55 -21.84
N HIS A 10 -23.49 -3.47 -21.14
CA HIS A 10 -24.60 -2.57 -21.48
C HIS A 10 -25.06 -1.84 -20.22
N GLY A 11 -24.50 -0.64 -19.99
CA GLY A 11 -24.92 0.31 -18.96
C GLY A 11 -24.70 1.72 -19.47
N ALA A 12 -25.19 2.74 -18.82
CA ALA A 12 -25.20 4.17 -19.24
C ALA A 12 -23.84 4.79 -19.63
N SER A 13 -22.71 4.07 -19.46
CA SER A 13 -21.36 4.38 -19.94
C SER A 13 -21.01 3.67 -21.26
N GLY A 14 -21.96 3.08 -21.94
CA GLY A 14 -21.78 2.16 -23.08
C GLY A 14 -20.98 2.69 -24.28
N GLY A 15 -20.63 3.97 -24.34
CA GLY A 15 -19.79 4.54 -25.40
C GLY A 15 -18.28 4.37 -25.14
N ALA A 16 -17.81 4.55 -23.92
CA ALA A 16 -16.36 4.60 -23.61
C ALA A 16 -15.67 3.22 -23.66
N PHE A 17 -16.42 2.13 -23.45
CA PHE A 17 -15.91 0.78 -23.42
C PHE A 17 -16.38 -0.08 -24.61
N ALA A 18 -17.07 0.52 -25.60
CA ALA A 18 -17.59 -0.13 -26.78
C ALA A 18 -16.56 -0.11 -27.94
N GLY A 19 -16.52 -1.19 -28.73
CA GLY A 19 -15.68 -1.25 -29.93
C GLY A 19 -14.17 -1.28 -29.67
N LEU A 20 -13.76 -1.63 -28.47
CA LEU A 20 -12.34 -1.74 -28.11
C LEU A 20 -11.68 -2.91 -28.83
N PRO A 21 -10.37 -2.81 -29.18
CA PRO A 21 -9.63 -3.92 -29.75
C PRO A 21 -9.67 -5.16 -28.83
N PRO A 22 -9.59 -6.38 -29.39
CA PRO A 22 -9.55 -7.59 -28.60
C PRO A 22 -8.32 -7.61 -27.69
N VAL A 23 -8.48 -8.17 -26.49
CA VAL A 23 -7.38 -8.29 -25.52
C VAL A 23 -6.25 -9.14 -26.14
N ARG A 24 -5.03 -8.66 -26.03
CA ARG A 24 -3.83 -9.41 -26.35
C ARG A 24 -3.36 -10.16 -25.12
N GLU A 25 -3.58 -11.46 -25.07
CA GLU A 25 -3.12 -12.31 -23.98
C GLU A 25 -1.59 -12.30 -23.87
N VAL A 26 -1.09 -12.12 -22.65
CA VAL A 26 0.34 -12.15 -22.31
C VAL A 26 0.53 -13.00 -21.06
N PRO A 27 1.19 -14.17 -21.15
CA PRO A 27 1.47 -15.01 -20.00
C PRO A 27 2.31 -14.27 -18.95
N VAL A 28 1.95 -14.39 -17.68
CA VAL A 28 2.75 -13.81 -16.57
C VAL A 28 4.18 -14.35 -16.60
N ALA A 29 4.37 -15.60 -17.01
CA ALA A 29 5.67 -16.25 -17.14
C ALA A 29 6.63 -15.49 -18.07
N ASP A 30 6.12 -14.85 -19.12
CA ASP A 30 6.93 -14.06 -20.08
C ASP A 30 7.47 -12.81 -19.39
N VAL A 31 6.61 -12.10 -18.66
CA VAL A 31 7.03 -10.94 -17.86
C VAL A 31 8.02 -11.35 -16.77
N ALA A 32 7.73 -12.43 -16.02
CA ALA A 32 8.62 -12.94 -14.99
C ALA A 32 9.99 -13.33 -15.55
N SER A 33 10.04 -13.90 -16.75
CA SER A 33 11.28 -14.22 -17.45
C SER A 33 12.06 -12.96 -17.83
N ALA A 34 11.37 -11.95 -18.38
CA ALA A 34 11.98 -10.66 -18.74
C ALA A 34 12.52 -9.92 -17.50
N VAL A 35 11.77 -9.96 -16.39
CA VAL A 35 12.20 -9.37 -15.09
C VAL A 35 13.47 -10.05 -14.59
N ARG A 36 13.52 -11.38 -14.54
CA ARG A 36 14.74 -12.12 -14.13
C ARG A 36 15.93 -11.78 -15.04
N SER A 37 15.72 -11.78 -16.35
CA SER A 37 16.77 -11.49 -17.34
C SER A 37 17.29 -10.05 -17.22
N SER A 38 16.47 -9.10 -16.74
CA SER A 38 16.90 -7.72 -16.51
C SER A 38 17.96 -7.60 -15.41
N GLY A 39 17.97 -8.52 -14.45
CA GLY A 39 18.82 -8.46 -13.28
C GLY A 39 18.60 -7.22 -12.43
N ARG A 40 17.43 -6.58 -12.54
CA ARG A 40 17.05 -5.37 -11.80
C ARG A 40 15.98 -5.68 -10.77
N ARG A 41 16.09 -5.07 -9.61
CA ARG A 41 15.09 -5.15 -8.55
C ARG A 41 14.09 -4.00 -8.70
N LEU A 42 12.80 -4.28 -8.64
CA LEU A 42 11.76 -3.24 -8.61
C LEU A 42 11.61 -2.72 -7.19
N VAL A 43 11.92 -1.46 -6.97
CA VAL A 43 11.84 -0.79 -5.66
C VAL A 43 10.64 0.13 -5.65
N VAL A 44 9.66 -0.20 -4.83
CA VAL A 44 8.36 0.49 -4.81
C VAL A 44 8.32 1.42 -3.60
N LEU A 45 8.36 2.72 -3.85
CA LEU A 45 8.08 3.74 -2.85
C LEU A 45 6.57 3.87 -2.76
N ASP A 46 6.02 3.55 -1.60
CA ASP A 46 4.60 3.41 -1.39
C ASP A 46 4.05 4.57 -0.55
N ASP A 47 3.24 5.43 -1.15
CA ASP A 47 2.72 6.65 -0.51
C ASP A 47 1.66 6.36 0.58
N ASP A 48 1.17 5.12 0.66
CA ASP A 48 0.14 4.68 1.61
C ASP A 48 0.23 3.16 1.82
N PRO A 49 0.07 2.63 3.04
CA PRO A 49 0.28 1.21 3.37
C PRO A 49 -0.64 0.25 2.62
N THR A 50 -1.67 0.75 1.94
CA THR A 50 -2.62 -0.08 1.19
C THR A 50 -2.10 -0.51 -0.19
N GLY A 51 -0.91 -0.07 -0.62
CA GLY A 51 -0.35 -0.41 -1.93
C GLY A 51 0.06 -1.87 -2.11
N THR A 52 0.23 -2.60 -1.03
CA THR A 52 0.61 -4.02 -1.06
C THR A 52 -0.56 -4.98 -1.32
N GLN A 53 -1.76 -4.47 -1.52
CA GLN A 53 -3.00 -5.29 -1.60
C GLN A 53 -3.15 -6.12 -2.89
N THR A 54 -2.30 -5.92 -3.90
CA THR A 54 -2.32 -6.70 -5.15
C THR A 54 -1.20 -7.71 -5.28
N VAL A 55 -0.29 -7.79 -4.30
CA VAL A 55 0.91 -8.61 -4.36
C VAL A 55 1.01 -9.58 -3.20
N ALA A 56 1.81 -10.63 -3.37
CA ALA A 56 2.15 -11.59 -2.32
C ALA A 56 3.61 -12.06 -2.47
N GLY A 57 4.20 -12.50 -1.38
CA GLY A 57 5.56 -13.04 -1.36
C GLY A 57 6.64 -11.98 -1.58
N VAL A 58 6.38 -10.72 -1.25
CA VAL A 58 7.35 -9.62 -1.40
C VAL A 58 7.66 -8.98 -0.05
N PRO A 59 8.89 -8.50 0.17
CA PRO A 59 9.23 -7.72 1.35
C PRO A 59 8.53 -6.35 1.35
N VAL A 60 8.18 -5.88 2.54
CA VAL A 60 7.79 -4.49 2.80
C VAL A 60 8.63 -3.94 3.96
N LEU A 61 9.16 -2.75 3.76
CA LEU A 61 9.91 -1.99 4.73
C LEU A 61 9.07 -0.80 5.19
N THR A 62 9.06 -0.54 6.48
CA THR A 62 8.45 0.66 7.07
C THR A 62 9.52 1.64 7.58
N ASP A 63 10.76 1.23 7.53
CA ASP A 63 11.97 2.00 7.76
C ASP A 63 12.88 1.87 6.53
N TRP A 64 13.69 2.89 6.26
CA TRP A 64 14.58 2.94 5.09
C TRP A 64 16.06 3.15 5.47
N SER A 65 16.47 2.61 6.62
CA SER A 65 17.91 2.53 6.90
C SER A 65 18.61 1.74 5.79
N VAL A 66 19.85 2.08 5.52
CA VAL A 66 20.65 1.34 4.53
C VAL A 66 20.65 -0.16 4.81
N GLU A 67 20.66 -0.57 6.08
CA GLU A 67 20.66 -2.00 6.46
C GLU A 67 19.31 -2.69 6.17
N ASP A 68 18.17 -1.99 6.36
CA ASP A 68 16.87 -2.55 6.04
C ASP A 68 16.69 -2.71 4.52
N ILE A 69 17.14 -1.72 3.75
CA ILE A 69 17.11 -1.80 2.28
C ILE A 69 18.06 -2.91 1.78
N ARG A 70 19.25 -3.05 2.35
CA ARG A 70 20.17 -4.14 2.03
C ARG A 70 19.54 -5.51 2.32
N TRP A 71 18.85 -5.65 3.47
CA TRP A 71 18.11 -6.86 3.77
C TRP A 71 17.10 -7.20 2.67
N ALA A 72 16.29 -6.22 2.22
CA ALA A 72 15.31 -6.43 1.16
C ALA A 72 15.95 -6.76 -0.20
N LEU A 73 17.07 -6.11 -0.54
CA LEU A 73 17.82 -6.36 -1.79
C LEU A 73 18.40 -7.77 -1.86
N ARG A 74 18.73 -8.37 -0.71
CA ARG A 74 19.26 -9.76 -0.61
C ARG A 74 18.19 -10.82 -0.73
N GLN A 75 16.91 -10.47 -0.62
CA GLN A 75 15.82 -11.44 -0.76
C GLN A 75 15.70 -11.86 -2.23
N ASP A 76 15.38 -13.14 -2.47
CA ASP A 76 15.13 -13.65 -3.82
C ASP A 76 13.69 -13.34 -4.26
N THR A 77 13.44 -12.05 -4.53
CA THR A 77 12.13 -11.53 -4.96
C THR A 77 12.30 -10.51 -6.07
N PRO A 78 11.36 -10.39 -7.02
CA PRO A 78 11.48 -9.43 -8.12
C PRO A 78 11.30 -7.98 -7.65
N ALA A 79 10.63 -7.77 -6.53
CA ALA A 79 10.29 -6.45 -6.02
C ALA A 79 10.30 -6.41 -4.49
N PHE A 80 10.41 -5.23 -3.93
CA PHE A 80 10.09 -4.95 -2.53
C PHE A 80 9.51 -3.54 -2.40
N TYR A 81 8.78 -3.31 -1.30
CA TYR A 81 8.13 -2.06 -0.99
C TYR A 81 8.85 -1.32 0.12
N ILE A 82 8.89 0.00 0.03
CA ILE A 82 9.26 0.92 1.11
C ILE A 82 8.05 1.82 1.36
N LEU A 83 7.42 1.67 2.52
CA LEU A 83 6.29 2.49 2.92
C LEU A 83 6.78 3.90 3.27
N THR A 84 6.66 4.82 2.34
CA THR A 84 7.00 6.23 2.56
C THR A 84 5.88 6.99 3.29
N ASN A 85 4.62 6.56 3.12
CA ASN A 85 3.44 7.19 3.70
C ASN A 85 3.38 8.72 3.44
N THR A 86 3.88 9.16 2.29
CA THR A 86 4.02 10.58 1.92
C THR A 86 2.69 11.27 1.75
N ARG A 87 1.62 10.53 1.41
CA ARG A 87 0.27 11.09 1.28
C ARG A 87 -0.29 11.65 2.59
N SER A 88 0.23 11.22 3.74
CA SER A 88 -0.12 11.76 5.06
C SER A 88 0.66 13.03 5.45
N LEU A 89 1.60 13.48 4.60
CA LEU A 89 2.52 14.57 4.88
C LEU A 89 2.18 15.82 4.06
N ASP A 90 2.72 16.96 4.51
CA ASP A 90 2.81 18.14 3.65
C ASP A 90 3.87 17.95 2.55
N ALA A 91 3.81 18.77 1.50
CA ALA A 91 4.67 18.65 0.33
C ALA A 91 6.18 18.72 0.67
N ARG A 92 6.57 19.56 1.64
CA ARG A 92 7.98 19.69 2.07
C ARG A 92 8.46 18.40 2.73
N ALA A 93 7.71 17.90 3.70
CA ALA A 93 8.06 16.69 4.43
C ALA A 93 8.02 15.44 3.53
N ALA A 94 7.08 15.38 2.58
CA ALA A 94 7.01 14.32 1.57
C ALA A 94 8.27 14.31 0.69
N GLY A 95 8.67 15.46 0.16
CA GLY A 95 9.87 15.57 -0.66
C GLY A 95 11.17 15.30 0.10
N GLU A 96 11.27 15.70 1.38
CA GLU A 96 12.41 15.36 2.24
C GLU A 96 12.49 13.84 2.44
N ARG A 97 11.36 13.18 2.73
CA ARG A 97 11.28 11.73 2.92
C ARG A 97 11.70 10.95 1.67
N ASP A 98 11.16 11.27 0.51
CA ASP A 98 11.53 10.61 -0.74
C ASP A 98 13.02 10.78 -1.05
N ARG A 99 13.57 11.96 -0.78
CA ARG A 99 15.01 12.21 -0.95
C ARG A 99 15.85 11.31 -0.05
N ASP A 100 15.46 11.14 1.20
CA ASP A 100 16.20 10.32 2.16
C ASP A 100 16.08 8.83 1.80
N VAL A 101 14.91 8.36 1.42
CA VAL A 101 14.70 6.98 0.93
C VAL A 101 15.56 6.69 -0.29
N VAL A 102 15.55 7.56 -1.30
CA VAL A 102 16.32 7.34 -2.53
C VAL A 102 17.83 7.41 -2.27
N ARG A 103 18.30 8.27 -1.37
CA ARG A 103 19.71 8.29 -0.94
C ARG A 103 20.12 6.97 -0.31
N ALA A 104 19.34 6.49 0.66
CA ALA A 104 19.61 5.21 1.32
C ALA A 104 19.54 4.03 0.34
N LEU A 105 18.60 4.07 -0.62
CA LEU A 105 18.49 3.05 -1.67
C LEU A 105 19.76 3.02 -2.56
N VAL A 106 20.24 4.16 -3.01
CA VAL A 106 21.46 4.24 -3.85
C VAL A 106 22.66 3.71 -3.08
N ASP A 107 22.80 4.06 -1.80
CA ASP A 107 23.92 3.58 -0.98
C ASP A 107 23.81 2.06 -0.72
N ALA A 108 22.63 1.53 -0.39
CA ALA A 108 22.41 0.11 -0.21
C ALA A 108 22.64 -0.69 -1.50
N ALA A 109 22.12 -0.22 -2.63
CA ALA A 109 22.27 -0.87 -3.92
C ALA A 109 23.73 -0.91 -4.38
N ARG A 110 24.52 0.13 -4.08
CA ARG A 110 25.96 0.16 -4.35
C ARG A 110 26.70 -0.91 -3.52
N ILE A 111 26.37 -1.05 -2.24
CA ILE A 111 26.97 -2.05 -1.34
C ILE A 111 26.63 -3.48 -1.80
N GLU A 112 25.37 -3.73 -2.18
CA GLU A 112 24.92 -5.05 -2.62
C GLU A 112 25.19 -5.33 -4.11
N HIS A 113 25.82 -4.39 -4.86
CA HIS A 113 26.06 -4.47 -6.29
C HIS A 113 24.78 -4.78 -7.10
N GLN A 114 23.61 -4.30 -6.62
CA GLN A 114 22.32 -4.59 -7.20
C GLN A 114 21.82 -3.43 -8.07
N ARG A 115 21.41 -3.74 -9.30
CA ARG A 115 20.69 -2.79 -10.14
C ARG A 115 19.22 -2.73 -9.72
N PHE A 116 18.62 -1.55 -9.86
CA PHE A 116 17.22 -1.35 -9.47
C PHE A 116 16.47 -0.45 -10.45
N VAL A 117 15.16 -0.46 -10.32
CA VAL A 117 14.20 0.46 -10.97
C VAL A 117 13.28 1.00 -9.89
N VAL A 118 13.01 2.30 -9.91
CA VAL A 118 12.17 2.94 -8.89
C VAL A 118 10.74 3.11 -9.39
N VAL A 119 9.80 2.80 -8.53
CA VAL A 119 8.37 3.04 -8.72
C VAL A 119 7.87 3.97 -7.62
N SER A 120 7.26 5.09 -7.97
CA SER A 120 6.38 5.85 -7.09
C SER A 120 4.98 5.24 -7.21
N ARG A 121 4.64 4.30 -6.31
CA ARG A 121 3.29 3.77 -6.22
C ARG A 121 2.41 4.77 -5.48
N SER A 122 1.35 5.15 -6.13
CA SER A 122 0.49 6.22 -5.66
C SER A 122 -0.99 5.85 -5.76
N ASP A 123 -1.82 6.74 -5.26
CA ASP A 123 -3.26 6.54 -5.25
C ASP A 123 -3.83 6.34 -6.67
N SER A 124 -4.57 5.25 -6.82
CA SER A 124 -5.27 4.94 -8.07
C SER A 124 -6.43 5.89 -8.39
N THR A 125 -6.73 6.84 -7.50
CA THR A 125 -7.70 7.92 -7.74
C THR A 125 -7.02 9.27 -7.96
N LEU A 126 -5.75 9.27 -8.39
CA LEU A 126 -4.91 10.40 -8.79
C LEU A 126 -4.48 11.36 -7.66
N ARG A 127 -4.80 11.08 -6.39
CA ARG A 127 -4.33 11.90 -5.25
C ARG A 127 -2.85 11.63 -4.98
N GLY A 128 -2.21 12.51 -4.23
CA GLY A 128 -0.80 12.42 -3.84
C GLY A 128 0.05 13.53 -4.45
N HIS A 129 1.32 13.56 -4.11
CA HIS A 129 2.24 14.65 -4.40
C HIS A 129 2.87 14.57 -5.82
N PHE A 130 2.03 14.42 -6.86
CA PHE A 130 2.51 14.52 -8.23
C PHE A 130 2.54 16.01 -8.67
N PRO A 131 3.61 16.52 -9.32
CA PRO A 131 4.82 15.81 -9.76
C PRO A 131 5.96 15.78 -8.74
N LEU A 132 5.79 16.35 -7.53
CA LEU A 132 6.85 16.52 -6.54
C LEU A 132 7.63 15.23 -6.27
N GLU A 133 6.95 14.10 -6.01
CA GLU A 133 7.59 12.83 -5.71
C GLU A 133 8.48 12.37 -6.87
N THR A 134 7.93 12.37 -8.08
CA THR A 134 8.69 11.96 -9.26
C THR A 134 9.87 12.89 -9.56
N ASP A 135 9.72 14.19 -9.33
CA ASP A 135 10.79 15.16 -9.51
C ASP A 135 11.91 14.94 -8.49
N VAL A 136 11.57 14.80 -7.20
CA VAL A 136 12.55 14.58 -6.12
C VAL A 136 13.29 13.25 -6.29
N ILE A 137 12.59 12.18 -6.68
CA ILE A 137 13.20 10.88 -6.96
C ILE A 137 14.21 11.04 -8.11
N ALA A 138 13.80 11.64 -9.24
CA ALA A 138 14.65 11.83 -10.40
C ALA A 138 15.88 12.71 -10.10
N ASP A 139 15.70 13.83 -9.39
CA ASP A 139 16.79 14.71 -8.97
C ASP A 139 17.79 14.00 -8.05
N THR A 140 17.28 13.19 -7.13
CA THR A 140 18.13 12.46 -6.19
C THR A 140 18.92 11.35 -6.88
N LEU A 141 18.32 10.64 -7.84
CA LEU A 141 19.00 9.64 -8.67
C LEU A 141 20.09 10.26 -9.52
N ALA A 142 19.82 11.41 -10.16
CA ALA A 142 20.81 12.14 -10.95
C ALA A 142 21.99 12.60 -10.07
N LEU A 143 21.69 13.21 -8.93
CA LEU A 143 22.71 13.77 -8.04
C LEU A 143 23.56 12.69 -7.34
N ARG A 144 22.94 11.56 -6.91
CA ARG A 144 23.62 10.54 -6.08
C ARG A 144 24.24 9.40 -6.90
N ALA A 145 23.70 9.12 -8.07
CA ALA A 145 24.08 7.96 -8.86
C ALA A 145 24.41 8.31 -10.33
N GLY A 146 24.25 9.55 -10.77
CA GLY A 146 24.41 9.94 -12.18
C GLY A 146 23.36 9.29 -13.09
N ILE A 147 22.20 8.92 -12.53
CA ILE A 147 21.13 8.27 -13.28
C ILE A 147 20.12 9.33 -13.71
N GLU A 148 20.12 9.65 -15.01
CA GLU A 148 19.18 10.59 -15.61
C GLU A 148 17.91 9.88 -16.06
N VAL A 149 16.74 10.33 -15.57
CA VAL A 149 15.44 9.78 -15.94
C VAL A 149 15.03 10.33 -17.32
N ASP A 150 14.76 9.44 -18.27
CA ASP A 150 14.29 9.80 -19.63
C ASP A 150 12.80 10.11 -19.65
N GLY A 151 11.97 9.26 -19.02
CA GLY A 151 10.52 9.39 -19.05
C GLY A 151 9.86 8.90 -17.75
N ILE A 152 8.64 9.40 -17.51
CA ILE A 152 7.80 8.99 -16.36
C ILE A 152 6.56 8.29 -16.92
N VAL A 153 6.42 6.99 -16.65
CA VAL A 153 5.24 6.21 -17.03
C VAL A 153 4.12 6.50 -16.03
N VAL A 154 2.98 6.99 -16.52
CA VAL A 154 1.80 7.30 -15.70
C VAL A 154 0.70 6.29 -16.02
N ALA A 155 0.48 5.33 -15.13
CA ALA A 155 -0.52 4.26 -15.27
C ALA A 155 -1.21 3.99 -13.92
N PRO A 156 -2.23 4.78 -13.54
CA PRO A 156 -2.84 4.73 -12.21
C PRO A 156 -3.78 3.54 -12.02
N ALA A 157 -3.60 2.47 -12.79
CA ALA A 157 -4.48 1.31 -12.83
C ALA A 157 -4.54 0.55 -11.49
N TYR A 158 -5.76 0.26 -11.06
CA TYR A 158 -6.09 -0.69 -10.01
C TYR A 158 -7.29 -1.50 -10.44
N ILE A 159 -7.00 -2.55 -11.22
CA ILE A 159 -8.01 -3.34 -11.94
C ILE A 159 -9.00 -3.98 -10.96
N GLU A 160 -8.49 -4.58 -9.86
CA GLU A 160 -9.30 -5.22 -8.83
C GLU A 160 -10.24 -4.24 -8.11
N GLY A 161 -9.84 -2.99 -8.02
CA GLY A 161 -10.63 -1.92 -7.45
C GLY A 161 -11.48 -1.15 -8.49
N GLY A 162 -11.48 -1.58 -9.75
CA GLY A 162 -12.25 -0.95 -10.81
C GLY A 162 -11.69 0.41 -11.28
N ARG A 163 -10.38 0.68 -11.10
CA ARG A 163 -9.74 1.90 -11.60
C ARG A 163 -9.02 1.57 -12.89
N VAL A 164 -9.54 2.09 -14.00
CA VAL A 164 -9.09 1.76 -15.36
C VAL A 164 -8.94 3.03 -16.21
N THR A 165 -8.14 2.95 -17.26
CA THR A 165 -7.93 4.06 -18.18
C THR A 165 -8.22 3.61 -19.60
N VAL A 166 -9.04 4.38 -20.31
CA VAL A 166 -9.41 4.16 -21.72
C VAL A 166 -9.36 5.51 -22.45
N ASP A 167 -8.70 5.58 -23.59
CA ASP A 167 -8.47 6.80 -24.35
C ASP A 167 -7.91 7.95 -23.50
N SER A 168 -6.99 7.62 -22.60
CA SER A 168 -6.38 8.51 -21.62
C SER A 168 -7.35 9.04 -20.54
N VAL A 169 -8.62 8.70 -20.55
CA VAL A 169 -9.58 9.05 -19.50
C VAL A 169 -9.54 7.98 -18.40
N HIS A 170 -9.35 8.43 -17.17
CA HIS A 170 -9.32 7.54 -16.01
C HIS A 170 -10.71 7.43 -15.37
N TRP A 171 -11.15 6.19 -15.14
CA TRP A 171 -12.50 5.84 -14.72
C TRP A 171 -12.52 5.09 -13.41
N LEU A 172 -13.60 5.31 -12.65
CA LEU A 172 -14.00 4.49 -11.50
C LEU A 172 -15.19 3.61 -11.92
N ARG A 173 -14.97 2.30 -11.95
CA ARG A 173 -16.01 1.30 -12.28
C ARG A 173 -16.53 0.65 -11.01
N ALA A 174 -17.85 0.53 -10.89
CA ALA A 174 -18.53 -0.22 -9.83
C ALA A 174 -19.73 -0.95 -10.44
N GLY A 175 -19.60 -2.27 -10.61
CA GLY A 175 -20.57 -3.07 -11.36
C GLY A 175 -20.73 -2.54 -12.79
N ASP A 176 -21.96 -2.22 -13.19
CA ASP A 176 -22.30 -1.73 -14.53
C ASP A 176 -22.13 -0.21 -14.69
N THR A 177 -21.70 0.49 -13.65
CA THR A 177 -21.51 1.94 -13.68
C THR A 177 -20.02 2.29 -13.82
N ALA A 178 -19.74 3.34 -14.59
CA ALA A 178 -18.41 3.93 -14.66
C ALA A 178 -18.55 5.47 -14.62
N VAL A 179 -17.70 6.10 -13.79
CA VAL A 179 -17.69 7.54 -13.61
C VAL A 179 -16.27 8.04 -13.87
N PRO A 180 -16.06 9.09 -14.66
CA PRO A 180 -14.76 9.73 -14.79
C PRO A 180 -14.24 10.17 -13.42
N VAL A 181 -12.96 9.93 -13.13
CA VAL A 181 -12.39 10.15 -11.80
C VAL A 181 -12.50 11.62 -11.32
N GLY A 182 -12.46 12.58 -12.24
CA GLY A 182 -12.65 14.02 -11.95
C GLY A 182 -14.05 14.39 -11.46
N GLU A 183 -15.05 13.52 -11.67
CA GLU A 183 -16.42 13.72 -11.18
C GLU A 183 -16.65 13.10 -9.80
N SER A 184 -15.67 12.35 -9.29
CA SER A 184 -15.74 11.64 -8.02
C SER A 184 -15.49 12.55 -6.81
N GLU A 185 -15.79 12.03 -5.62
CA GLU A 185 -15.41 12.67 -4.35
C GLU A 185 -13.89 12.83 -4.18
N PHE A 186 -13.09 11.94 -4.79
CA PHE A 186 -11.63 11.98 -4.71
C PHE A 186 -11.04 13.21 -5.41
N ALA A 187 -11.65 13.68 -6.49
CA ALA A 187 -11.23 14.89 -7.18
C ALA A 187 -11.45 16.17 -6.34
N LYS A 188 -12.35 16.11 -5.35
CA LYS A 188 -12.67 17.22 -4.43
C LYS A 188 -11.83 17.19 -3.15
N ASP A 189 -10.79 16.35 -3.09
CA ASP A 189 -9.89 16.29 -1.94
C ASP A 189 -9.27 17.65 -1.65
N ALA A 190 -9.29 18.08 -0.38
CA ALA A 190 -8.84 19.42 0.02
C ALA A 190 -7.34 19.67 -0.21
N THR A 191 -6.52 18.60 -0.24
CA THR A 191 -5.07 18.68 -0.39
C THR A 191 -4.64 18.35 -1.82
N PHE A 192 -5.21 17.29 -2.39
CA PHE A 192 -4.77 16.70 -3.65
C PHE A 192 -5.79 16.86 -4.78
N GLY A 193 -6.82 17.68 -4.59
CA GLY A 193 -7.88 17.88 -5.57
C GLY A 193 -7.38 18.16 -6.99
N PHE A 194 -8.18 17.81 -7.97
CA PHE A 194 -7.90 17.98 -9.40
C PHE A 194 -9.22 18.08 -10.16
N VAL A 195 -9.15 18.47 -11.44
CA VAL A 195 -10.34 18.68 -12.26
C VAL A 195 -10.44 17.63 -13.37
N SER A 196 -9.30 17.32 -14.00
CA SER A 196 -9.32 16.54 -15.23
C SER A 196 -9.29 15.02 -14.99
N SER A 197 -10.19 14.30 -15.67
CA SER A 197 -10.17 12.83 -15.77
C SER A 197 -9.27 12.35 -16.92
N GLU A 198 -8.99 13.20 -17.92
CA GLU A 198 -8.07 12.91 -19.03
C GLU A 198 -6.64 13.10 -18.52
N LEU A 199 -5.84 12.04 -18.56
CA LEU A 199 -4.55 11.99 -17.88
C LEU A 199 -3.52 12.99 -18.43
N ARG A 200 -3.55 13.34 -19.72
CA ARG A 200 -2.63 14.35 -20.27
C ARG A 200 -2.98 15.74 -19.75
N ALA A 201 -4.29 16.07 -19.69
CA ALA A 201 -4.76 17.31 -19.09
C ALA A 201 -4.52 17.33 -17.57
N TYR A 202 -4.66 16.20 -16.87
CA TYR A 202 -4.26 16.07 -15.47
C TYR A 202 -2.75 16.34 -15.28
N VAL A 203 -1.91 15.82 -16.16
CA VAL A 203 -0.45 16.11 -16.14
C VAL A 203 -0.20 17.61 -16.34
N GLU A 204 -0.85 18.25 -17.32
CA GLU A 204 -0.73 19.69 -17.54
C GLU A 204 -1.17 20.49 -16.29
N GLU A 205 -2.32 20.14 -15.72
CA GLU A 205 -2.86 20.76 -14.51
C GLU A 205 -1.86 20.65 -13.34
N LYS A 206 -1.40 19.43 -13.02
CA LYS A 206 -0.54 19.18 -11.86
C LYS A 206 0.90 19.69 -12.04
N THR A 207 1.35 19.82 -13.27
CA THR A 207 2.68 20.37 -13.57
C THR A 207 2.66 21.88 -13.86
N PHE A 208 1.49 22.53 -13.64
CA PHE A 208 1.30 23.97 -13.90
C PHE A 208 1.71 24.38 -15.31
N GLY A 209 1.39 23.54 -16.31
CA GLY A 209 1.71 23.78 -17.72
C GLY A 209 3.16 23.49 -18.12
N ARG A 210 4.01 22.95 -17.23
CA ARG A 210 5.37 22.49 -17.60
C ARG A 210 5.33 21.46 -18.74
N TRP A 211 4.35 20.56 -18.70
CA TRP A 211 4.03 19.62 -19.76
C TRP A 211 2.62 19.90 -20.26
N ARG A 212 2.49 20.42 -21.50
CA ARG A 212 1.19 20.65 -22.10
C ARG A 212 0.54 19.33 -22.52
N ALA A 213 -0.76 19.18 -22.38
CA ALA A 213 -1.49 17.95 -22.70
C ALA A 213 -1.19 17.46 -24.15
N ALA A 214 -1.08 18.37 -25.09
CA ALA A 214 -0.74 18.04 -26.49
C ALA A 214 0.69 17.48 -26.68
N GLU A 215 1.58 17.72 -25.72
CA GLU A 215 2.99 17.29 -25.77
C GLU A 215 3.24 16.00 -24.98
N VAL A 216 2.25 15.55 -24.20
CA VAL A 216 2.33 14.32 -23.42
C VAL A 216 1.98 13.13 -24.31
N PRO A 217 2.95 12.23 -24.60
CA PRO A 217 2.67 11.00 -25.34
C PRO A 217 1.68 10.13 -24.58
N ARG A 218 0.90 9.35 -25.31
CA ARG A 218 -0.03 8.37 -24.74
C ARG A 218 0.20 7.00 -25.33
N VAL A 219 -0.07 5.98 -24.53
CA VAL A 219 -0.19 4.60 -24.94
C VAL A 219 -1.65 4.23 -24.80
N THR A 220 -2.33 3.96 -25.91
CA THR A 220 -3.74 3.62 -25.98
C THR A 220 -3.98 2.11 -25.90
N LEU A 221 -5.24 1.68 -25.71
CA LEU A 221 -5.59 0.26 -25.82
C LEU A 221 -5.32 -0.29 -27.24
N GLU A 222 -5.41 0.54 -28.30
CA GLU A 222 -5.03 0.15 -29.65
C GLU A 222 -3.54 -0.15 -29.75
N ASP A 223 -2.69 0.73 -29.20
CA ASP A 223 -1.23 0.53 -29.17
C ASP A 223 -0.85 -0.74 -28.39
N LEU A 224 -1.53 -1.00 -27.26
CA LEU A 224 -1.29 -2.17 -26.41
C LEU A 224 -1.73 -3.48 -27.09
N ARG A 225 -2.95 -3.50 -27.59
CA ARG A 225 -3.62 -4.74 -28.04
C ARG A 225 -3.31 -5.10 -29.47
N THR A 226 -3.27 -4.11 -30.38
CA THR A 226 -2.95 -4.28 -31.80
C THR A 226 -1.47 -4.07 -32.07
N GLY A 227 -0.89 -2.94 -31.66
CA GLY A 227 0.54 -2.64 -31.83
C GLY A 227 1.46 -3.55 -31.02
N GLY A 228 1.07 -3.85 -29.77
CA GLY A 228 1.81 -4.74 -28.88
C GLY A 228 3.10 -4.15 -28.34
N VAL A 229 4.01 -5.01 -27.89
CA VAL A 229 5.23 -4.64 -27.16
C VAL A 229 6.14 -3.72 -28.00
N ASP A 230 6.22 -3.91 -29.30
CA ASP A 230 7.11 -3.14 -30.18
C ASP A 230 6.65 -1.68 -30.32
N GLU A 231 5.37 -1.46 -30.60
CA GLU A 231 4.78 -0.12 -30.72
C GLU A 231 4.84 0.63 -29.39
N VAL A 232 4.42 -0.01 -28.31
CA VAL A 232 4.47 0.59 -26.96
C VAL A 232 5.90 0.93 -26.56
N ALA A 233 6.88 0.07 -26.88
CA ALA A 233 8.29 0.35 -26.60
C ALA A 233 8.79 1.57 -27.41
N ALA A 234 8.36 1.73 -28.66
CA ALA A 234 8.72 2.91 -29.47
C ALA A 234 8.15 4.20 -28.85
N ILE A 235 6.89 4.18 -28.38
CA ILE A 235 6.27 5.32 -27.71
C ILE A 235 7.04 5.66 -26.43
N LEU A 236 7.28 4.68 -25.54
CA LEU A 236 8.02 4.89 -24.30
C LEU A 236 9.46 5.39 -24.56
N ALA A 237 10.13 4.84 -25.57
CA ALA A 237 11.49 5.24 -25.95
C ALA A 237 11.57 6.66 -26.52
N SER A 238 10.46 7.26 -26.92
CA SER A 238 10.40 8.65 -27.41
C SER A 238 10.53 9.68 -26.29
N ALA A 239 10.22 9.31 -25.04
CA ALA A 239 10.28 10.21 -23.90
C ALA A 239 11.72 10.69 -23.63
N ARG A 240 11.87 11.97 -23.30
CA ARG A 240 13.14 12.63 -22.93
C ARG A 240 12.88 13.66 -21.84
N GLY A 241 13.90 13.88 -21.01
CA GLY A 241 13.88 14.96 -20.04
C GLY A 241 12.76 14.82 -19.01
N ARG A 242 12.49 13.59 -18.56
CA ARG A 242 11.44 13.24 -17.60
C ARG A 242 10.02 13.48 -18.11
N ARG A 243 9.83 13.46 -19.45
CA ARG A 243 8.50 13.65 -20.02
C ARG A 243 7.55 12.54 -19.55
N PRO A 244 6.37 12.88 -18.99
CA PRO A 244 5.36 11.90 -18.68
C PRO A 244 4.81 11.23 -19.95
N VAL A 245 4.52 9.93 -19.85
CA VAL A 245 3.80 9.14 -20.86
C VAL A 245 2.61 8.53 -20.16
N VAL A 246 1.40 8.92 -20.55
CA VAL A 246 0.17 8.38 -19.95
C VAL A 246 -0.22 7.08 -20.65
N CYS A 247 -0.69 6.10 -19.89
CA CYS A 247 -0.95 4.77 -20.42
C CYS A 247 -2.34 4.28 -20.03
N ASP A 248 -3.06 3.79 -21.04
CA ASP A 248 -4.29 3.08 -20.85
C ASP A 248 -4.06 1.72 -20.19
N ALA A 249 -5.05 1.21 -19.49
CA ALA A 249 -5.14 -0.17 -19.03
C ALA A 249 -6.57 -0.48 -18.60
N LEU A 250 -7.13 -1.56 -19.09
CA LEU A 250 -8.46 -2.04 -18.76
C LEU A 250 -8.41 -3.42 -18.09
N CYS A 251 -7.36 -4.20 -18.33
CA CYS A 251 -7.14 -5.51 -17.73
C CYS A 251 -5.63 -5.76 -17.47
N ASP A 252 -5.34 -6.88 -16.82
CA ASP A 252 -3.95 -7.26 -16.48
C ASP A 252 -3.08 -7.49 -17.71
N ASP A 253 -3.64 -8.02 -18.80
CA ASP A 253 -2.88 -8.26 -20.03
C ASP A 253 -2.40 -6.95 -20.66
N ASP A 254 -3.20 -5.88 -20.62
CA ASP A 254 -2.78 -4.55 -21.05
C ASP A 254 -1.55 -4.07 -20.27
N LEU A 255 -1.57 -4.28 -18.94
CA LEU A 255 -0.46 -3.94 -18.05
C LEU A 255 0.78 -4.81 -18.29
N ARG A 256 0.62 -6.07 -18.70
CA ARG A 256 1.73 -6.97 -19.02
C ARG A 256 2.40 -6.57 -20.33
N VAL A 257 1.64 -6.17 -21.36
CA VAL A 257 2.21 -5.59 -22.58
C VAL A 257 3.04 -4.35 -22.26
N LEU A 258 2.47 -3.43 -21.46
CA LEU A 258 3.17 -2.22 -21.01
C LEU A 258 4.45 -2.56 -20.22
N ALA A 259 4.39 -3.56 -19.33
CA ALA A 259 5.53 -4.01 -18.55
C ALA A 259 6.66 -4.58 -19.42
N LEU A 260 6.34 -5.44 -20.40
CA LEU A 260 7.33 -5.98 -21.33
C LEU A 260 7.97 -4.88 -22.19
N ALA A 261 7.16 -3.93 -22.67
CA ALA A 261 7.65 -2.78 -23.43
C ALA A 261 8.61 -1.91 -22.60
N ALA A 262 8.24 -1.63 -21.35
CA ALA A 262 9.08 -0.87 -20.43
C ALA A 262 10.41 -1.58 -20.13
N ILE A 263 10.39 -2.90 -19.85
CA ILE A 263 11.60 -3.69 -19.66
C ILE A 263 12.51 -3.65 -20.89
N ARG A 264 11.94 -3.75 -22.09
CA ARG A 264 12.70 -3.66 -23.35
C ARG A 264 13.38 -2.30 -23.49
N VAL A 265 12.67 -1.21 -23.21
CA VAL A 265 13.19 0.16 -23.27
C VAL A 265 14.33 0.35 -22.26
N GLU A 266 14.18 -0.19 -21.07
CA GLU A 266 15.22 -0.18 -20.03
C GLU A 266 16.45 -1.02 -20.43
N HIS A 267 16.26 -2.15 -21.12
CA HIS A 267 17.37 -2.96 -21.66
C HIS A 267 18.14 -2.20 -22.76
N ALA A 268 17.45 -1.36 -23.52
CA ALA A 268 18.06 -0.47 -24.52
C ALA A 268 18.79 0.74 -23.89
N GLY A 269 18.91 0.80 -22.56
CA GLY A 269 19.68 1.81 -21.84
C GLY A 269 18.89 3.05 -21.44
N ARG A 270 17.56 3.08 -21.63
CA ARG A 270 16.71 4.15 -21.12
C ARG A 270 16.41 3.97 -19.64
N VAL A 271 16.18 5.07 -18.97
CA VAL A 271 15.79 5.09 -17.56
C VAL A 271 14.34 5.57 -17.46
N LEU A 272 13.46 4.68 -17.03
CA LEU A 272 12.06 4.99 -16.75
C LEU A 272 11.82 5.09 -15.24
N LEU A 273 11.03 6.09 -14.85
CA LEU A 273 10.44 6.21 -13.54
C LEU A 273 8.94 5.97 -13.70
N TYR A 274 8.30 5.41 -12.67
CA TYR A 274 6.91 5.01 -12.75
C TYR A 274 6.08 5.75 -11.71
N ARG A 275 4.96 6.37 -12.15
CA ARG A 275 3.91 6.94 -11.32
C ARG A 275 2.64 6.12 -11.54
N VAL A 276 2.42 5.11 -10.72
CA VAL A 276 1.51 4.02 -11.07
C VAL A 276 0.63 3.54 -9.93
N GLY A 277 -0.48 2.89 -10.28
CA GLY A 277 -1.33 2.17 -9.35
C GLY A 277 -0.81 0.77 -9.02
N PRO A 278 -1.45 0.06 -8.07
CA PRO A 278 -0.94 -1.21 -7.54
C PRO A 278 -0.95 -2.35 -8.57
N SER A 279 -1.92 -2.40 -9.50
CA SER A 279 -1.98 -3.49 -10.49
C SER A 279 -0.81 -3.45 -11.47
N PHE A 280 -0.31 -2.25 -11.84
CA PHE A 280 0.89 -2.16 -12.66
C PHE A 280 2.13 -2.70 -11.94
N VAL A 281 2.28 -2.45 -10.63
CA VAL A 281 3.42 -2.98 -9.86
C VAL A 281 3.45 -4.50 -9.92
N ARG A 282 2.29 -5.17 -9.72
CA ARG A 282 2.18 -6.63 -9.85
C ARG A 282 2.58 -7.10 -11.25
N ALA A 283 2.00 -6.50 -12.31
CA ALA A 283 2.31 -6.84 -13.68
C ALA A 283 3.81 -6.64 -13.99
N ARG A 284 4.40 -5.48 -13.62
CA ARG A 284 5.80 -5.14 -13.87
C ARG A 284 6.79 -6.03 -13.12
N ALA A 285 6.39 -6.53 -11.95
CA ALA A 285 7.16 -7.51 -11.18
C ALA A 285 7.03 -8.94 -11.71
N GLY A 286 6.14 -9.20 -12.68
CA GLY A 286 5.88 -10.55 -13.19
C GLY A 286 5.28 -11.48 -12.14
N LEU A 287 4.43 -10.94 -11.28
CA LEU A 287 3.75 -11.68 -10.22
C LEU A 287 2.33 -12.06 -10.63
N GLU A 288 1.93 -13.28 -10.28
CA GLU A 288 0.55 -13.75 -10.46
C GLU A 288 -0.42 -13.05 -9.50
N ALA A 289 -1.65 -12.85 -9.96
CA ALA A 289 -2.75 -12.55 -9.07
C ALA A 289 -3.01 -13.77 -8.17
N ARG A 290 -2.92 -13.60 -6.87
CA ARG A 290 -3.13 -14.67 -5.91
C ARG A 290 -4.57 -14.65 -5.38
N ALA A 291 -5.17 -15.82 -5.21
CA ALA A 291 -6.39 -15.96 -4.43
C ALA A 291 -6.17 -15.53 -2.98
N SER A 292 -7.23 -15.16 -2.30
CA SER A 292 -7.17 -14.83 -0.88
C SER A 292 -6.60 -15.98 -0.05
N LEU A 293 -5.91 -15.62 1.03
CA LEU A 293 -5.36 -16.58 1.98
C LEU A 293 -6.47 -17.42 2.59
N THR A 294 -6.27 -18.72 2.60
CA THR A 294 -7.16 -19.67 3.29
C THR A 294 -6.98 -19.60 4.81
N PRO A 295 -7.98 -20.00 5.61
CA PRO A 295 -7.84 -20.08 7.06
C PRO A 295 -6.66 -20.95 7.50
N ALA A 296 -6.33 -22.01 6.77
CA ALA A 296 -5.18 -22.87 7.07
C ALA A 296 -3.83 -22.15 6.88
N GLU A 297 -3.68 -21.37 5.79
CA GLU A 297 -2.48 -20.56 5.57
C GLU A 297 -2.32 -19.47 6.63
N VAL A 298 -3.42 -18.82 7.02
CA VAL A 298 -3.44 -17.82 8.10
C VAL A 298 -3.04 -18.46 9.43
N ALA A 299 -3.57 -19.64 9.75
CA ALA A 299 -3.21 -20.38 10.96
C ALA A 299 -1.71 -20.74 10.98
N ALA A 300 -1.15 -21.15 9.83
CA ALA A 300 0.28 -21.42 9.72
C ALA A 300 1.14 -20.15 9.97
N ILE A 301 0.76 -19.01 9.40
CA ILE A 301 1.44 -17.73 9.65
C ILE A 301 1.38 -17.35 11.13
N ARG A 302 0.23 -17.48 11.77
CA ARG A 302 0.06 -17.20 13.20
C ARG A 302 0.91 -18.11 14.08
N SER A 303 0.97 -19.39 13.75
CA SER A 303 1.75 -20.40 14.50
C SER A 303 3.26 -20.18 14.34
N ALA A 304 3.74 -19.81 13.15
CA ALA A 304 5.13 -19.49 12.92
C ALA A 304 5.62 -18.32 13.79
N GLY A 305 4.77 -17.30 13.95
CA GLY A 305 5.03 -16.17 14.85
C GLY A 305 4.97 -16.55 16.35
N GLN A 306 4.44 -17.72 16.72
CA GLN A 306 4.34 -18.14 18.12
C GLN A 306 5.52 -19.00 18.58
N GLN A 307 6.34 -19.52 17.66
CA GLN A 307 7.52 -20.29 18.04
C GLN A 307 8.60 -19.34 18.60
N PRO A 308 9.12 -19.61 19.81
CA PRO A 308 10.26 -18.86 20.32
C PRO A 308 11.41 -19.06 19.33
N SER A 309 12.00 -17.96 18.85
CA SER A 309 13.23 -18.03 18.06
C SER A 309 14.25 -18.89 18.81
N ALA A 310 14.82 -19.89 18.13
CA ALA A 310 15.76 -20.82 18.70
C ALA A 310 16.87 -20.04 19.44
N ARG A 311 16.98 -20.27 20.74
CA ARG A 311 17.96 -19.65 21.60
C ARG A 311 19.35 -19.95 21.05
N PRO A 312 20.27 -18.97 20.87
CA PRO A 312 21.67 -19.28 20.60
C PRO A 312 22.20 -20.15 21.74
N LEU A 313 22.77 -21.30 21.41
CA LEU A 313 23.46 -22.17 22.37
C LEU A 313 24.68 -21.42 22.89
N GLY A 314 24.68 -21.01 24.16
CA GLY A 314 25.86 -20.55 24.88
C GLY A 314 25.78 -19.10 25.38
N GLY A 315 25.39 -18.94 26.65
CA GLY A 315 25.48 -17.69 27.40
C GLY A 315 24.83 -17.83 28.76
N ASP A 316 25.63 -17.75 29.83
CA ASP A 316 25.20 -17.83 31.23
C ASP A 316 24.07 -16.85 31.59
N ALA A 317 23.06 -17.38 32.25
CA ALA A 317 21.91 -16.63 32.77
C ALA A 317 22.33 -15.89 34.06
N GLY A 318 22.41 -14.56 33.93
CA GLY A 318 22.59 -13.64 35.04
C GLY A 318 22.06 -12.27 34.68
N GLY A 319 20.75 -12.08 34.71
CA GLY A 319 20.11 -10.79 34.49
C GLY A 319 18.62 -10.93 34.64
N ASP A 320 17.99 -10.06 35.43
CA ASP A 320 16.55 -9.99 35.73
C ASP A 320 15.72 -10.20 34.46
N GLY A 321 14.97 -11.33 34.44
CA GLY A 321 14.16 -11.71 33.30
C GLY A 321 13.04 -10.71 33.07
N ALA A 322 13.14 -9.91 32.00
CA ALA A 322 11.98 -9.26 31.43
C ALA A 322 10.96 -10.35 31.10
N SER A 323 9.84 -10.39 31.82
CA SER A 323 8.75 -11.33 31.60
C SER A 323 8.30 -11.19 30.17
N LEU A 324 8.41 -12.26 29.36
CA LEU A 324 7.86 -12.30 28.01
C LEU A 324 6.35 -11.99 28.12
N ALA A 325 5.86 -11.07 27.32
CA ALA A 325 4.44 -10.74 27.28
C ALA A 325 3.62 -12.03 27.08
N GLU A 326 2.55 -12.17 27.87
CA GLU A 326 1.64 -13.32 27.78
C GLU A 326 1.07 -13.43 26.36
N ALA A 327 1.17 -14.60 25.73
CA ALA A 327 0.65 -14.80 24.38
C ALA A 327 -0.86 -15.06 24.44
N SER A 328 -1.64 -14.30 23.67
CA SER A 328 -3.06 -14.52 23.46
C SER A 328 -3.34 -15.19 22.13
N SER A 329 -4.34 -16.06 22.09
CA SER A 329 -4.92 -16.55 20.82
C SER A 329 -5.87 -15.54 20.17
N HIS A 330 -6.32 -14.54 20.93
CA HIS A 330 -7.25 -13.50 20.48
C HIS A 330 -6.52 -12.32 19.82
N GLY A 331 -7.23 -11.61 18.94
CA GLY A 331 -6.72 -10.51 18.16
C GLY A 331 -7.16 -9.13 18.65
N LEU A 332 -6.39 -8.12 18.25
CA LEU A 332 -6.71 -6.72 18.45
C LEU A 332 -7.10 -6.07 17.12
N VAL A 333 -8.29 -5.47 17.06
CA VAL A 333 -8.78 -4.70 15.92
C VAL A 333 -8.77 -3.21 16.28
N VAL A 334 -8.06 -2.40 15.54
CA VAL A 334 -7.93 -0.94 15.76
C VAL A 334 -8.62 -0.20 14.63
N VAL A 335 -9.68 0.53 14.91
CA VAL A 335 -10.50 1.25 13.92
C VAL A 335 -10.36 2.75 14.15
N GLY A 336 -9.42 3.38 13.45
CA GLY A 336 -9.20 4.83 13.50
C GLY A 336 -9.87 5.61 12.35
N SER A 337 -10.40 4.92 11.34
CA SER A 337 -11.05 5.56 10.19
C SER A 337 -12.49 5.97 10.51
N HIS A 338 -12.85 7.21 10.13
CA HIS A 338 -14.19 7.78 10.30
C HIS A 338 -15.05 7.73 9.03
N VAL A 339 -14.54 7.21 7.91
CA VAL A 339 -15.33 7.12 6.68
C VAL A 339 -16.55 6.23 6.88
N ALA A 340 -17.65 6.54 6.18
CA ALA A 340 -18.94 5.86 6.35
C ALA A 340 -18.83 4.32 6.20
N GLN A 341 -17.98 3.85 5.27
CA GLN A 341 -17.74 2.41 5.08
C GLN A 341 -17.13 1.75 6.32
N SER A 342 -16.10 2.36 6.93
CA SER A 342 -15.51 1.86 8.17
C SER A 342 -16.51 1.81 9.32
N THR A 343 -17.41 2.80 9.39
CA THR A 343 -18.46 2.84 10.42
C THR A 343 -19.48 1.70 10.24
N ARG A 344 -19.92 1.43 8.98
CA ARG A 344 -20.81 0.30 8.69
C ARG A 344 -20.17 -1.05 9.02
N GLN A 345 -18.91 -1.25 8.61
CA GLN A 345 -18.18 -2.50 8.87
C GLN A 345 -17.93 -2.72 10.37
N LEU A 346 -17.61 -1.67 11.12
CA LEU A 346 -17.50 -1.76 12.59
C LEU A 346 -18.85 -2.15 13.21
N ALA A 347 -19.93 -1.50 12.80
CA ALA A 347 -21.27 -1.82 13.30
C ALA A 347 -21.68 -3.28 12.97
N ALA A 348 -21.33 -3.79 11.79
CA ALA A 348 -21.58 -5.18 11.42
C ALA A 348 -20.78 -6.13 12.32
N LEU A 349 -19.49 -5.85 12.56
CA LEU A 349 -18.67 -6.67 13.47
C LEU A 349 -19.23 -6.70 14.90
N LEU A 350 -19.67 -5.56 15.42
CA LEU A 350 -20.26 -5.49 16.75
C LEU A 350 -21.61 -6.22 16.82
N ARG A 351 -22.45 -6.14 15.79
CA ARG A 351 -23.71 -6.91 15.70
C ARG A 351 -23.47 -8.42 15.62
N HIS A 352 -22.41 -8.84 14.90
CA HIS A 352 -22.06 -10.25 14.80
C HIS A 352 -21.66 -10.83 16.15
N GLY A 353 -21.06 -10.04 17.01
CA GLY A 353 -20.64 -10.45 18.35
C GLY A 353 -19.32 -11.21 18.39
N GLY A 354 -19.01 -11.79 19.57
CA GLY A 354 -17.74 -12.51 19.79
C GLY A 354 -16.52 -11.60 19.87
N VAL A 355 -16.72 -10.30 20.05
CA VAL A 355 -15.68 -9.30 20.29
C VAL A 355 -16.04 -8.43 21.50
N GLU A 356 -15.04 -8.01 22.27
CA GLU A 356 -15.19 -6.94 23.26
C GLU A 356 -14.92 -5.60 22.61
N ALA A 357 -15.81 -4.61 22.81
CA ALA A 357 -15.68 -3.28 22.21
C ALA A 357 -15.25 -2.26 23.24
N ILE A 358 -14.22 -1.46 22.87
CA ILE A 358 -13.74 -0.34 23.65
C ILE A 358 -13.75 0.89 22.75
N GLU A 359 -14.55 1.90 23.13
CA GLU A 359 -14.59 3.16 22.42
C GLU A 359 -13.77 4.22 23.15
N LEU A 360 -12.94 4.92 22.41
CA LEU A 360 -12.14 6.05 22.86
C LEU A 360 -12.82 7.35 22.44
N ASP A 361 -13.21 8.17 23.40
CA ASP A 361 -13.77 9.49 23.10
C ASP A 361 -12.69 10.43 22.56
N VAL A 362 -12.90 10.94 21.34
CA VAL A 362 -11.92 11.82 20.67
C VAL A 362 -11.69 13.11 21.44
N ALA A 363 -12.74 13.70 22.06
CA ALA A 363 -12.58 14.92 22.85
C ALA A 363 -11.64 14.68 24.05
N THR A 364 -11.81 13.57 24.74
CA THR A 364 -10.91 13.13 25.82
C THR A 364 -9.48 12.86 25.35
N LEU A 365 -9.31 12.26 24.17
CA LEU A 365 -7.98 12.01 23.60
C LEU A 365 -7.25 13.30 23.22
N LEU A 366 -7.96 14.36 22.87
CA LEU A 366 -7.39 15.66 22.55
C LEU A 366 -7.08 16.52 23.78
N ASP A 367 -7.57 16.17 24.96
CA ASP A 367 -7.24 16.85 26.21
C ASP A 367 -5.93 16.30 26.80
N PRO A 368 -4.85 17.10 26.86
CA PRO A 368 -3.55 16.64 27.36
C PRO A 368 -3.56 16.13 28.82
N GLY A 369 -4.53 16.58 29.65
CA GLY A 369 -4.67 16.16 31.04
C GLY A 369 -5.41 14.83 31.17
N GLN A 370 -6.36 14.53 30.29
CA GLN A 370 -7.22 13.35 30.36
C GLN A 370 -6.70 12.19 29.49
N SER A 371 -6.10 12.50 28.34
CA SER A 371 -5.65 11.51 27.35
C SER A 371 -4.75 10.41 27.94
N PRO A 372 -3.71 10.69 28.75
CA PRO A 372 -2.85 9.63 29.29
C PRO A 372 -3.60 8.63 30.18
N VAL A 373 -4.57 9.11 30.98
CA VAL A 373 -5.36 8.29 31.89
C VAL A 373 -6.35 7.45 31.08
N ALA A 374 -7.03 8.03 30.10
CA ALA A 374 -7.96 7.34 29.22
C ALA A 374 -7.26 6.21 28.44
N ILE A 375 -6.08 6.49 27.88
CA ILE A 375 -5.29 5.49 27.14
C ILE A 375 -4.82 4.37 28.09
N ALA A 376 -4.37 4.68 29.30
CA ALA A 376 -3.94 3.67 30.26
C ALA A 376 -5.11 2.76 30.66
N SER A 377 -6.27 3.33 31.01
CA SER A 377 -7.48 2.60 31.34
C SER A 377 -7.96 1.72 30.18
N ALA A 378 -7.95 2.24 28.96
CA ALA A 378 -8.31 1.45 27.78
C ALA A 378 -7.32 0.31 27.54
N ALA A 379 -6.02 0.54 27.72
CA ALA A 379 -5.02 -0.51 27.61
C ALA A 379 -5.21 -1.63 28.64
N ASP A 380 -5.59 -1.29 29.88
CA ASP A 380 -5.94 -2.27 30.91
C ASP A 380 -7.15 -3.12 30.49
N ALA A 381 -8.20 -2.48 29.97
CA ALA A 381 -9.39 -3.16 29.46
C ALA A 381 -9.06 -4.07 28.27
N VAL A 382 -8.24 -3.60 27.31
CA VAL A 382 -7.80 -4.43 26.15
C VAL A 382 -7.03 -5.65 26.63
N VAL A 383 -6.08 -5.49 27.55
CA VAL A 383 -5.29 -6.60 28.10
C VAL A 383 -6.17 -7.62 28.81
N ALA A 384 -7.17 -7.16 29.55
CA ALA A 384 -8.14 -8.04 30.21
C ALA A 384 -9.00 -8.80 29.18
N GLY A 385 -9.56 -8.10 28.19
CA GLY A 385 -10.42 -8.67 27.16
C GLY A 385 -9.70 -9.69 26.29
N LEU A 386 -8.44 -9.46 25.92
CA LEU A 386 -7.63 -10.37 25.09
C LEU A 386 -7.39 -11.74 25.75
N ARG A 387 -7.77 -11.96 27.01
CA ARG A 387 -7.71 -13.27 27.65
C ARG A 387 -8.87 -14.18 27.25
N SER A 388 -9.98 -13.60 26.82
CA SER A 388 -11.23 -14.33 26.58
C SER A 388 -11.87 -14.08 25.23
N ALA A 389 -11.56 -12.95 24.56
CA ALA A 389 -12.16 -12.56 23.29
C ALA A 389 -11.20 -11.72 22.45
N ASP A 390 -11.51 -11.57 21.16
CA ASP A 390 -10.91 -10.50 20.37
C ASP A 390 -11.42 -9.15 20.86
N VAL A 391 -10.56 -8.15 20.84
CA VAL A 391 -10.90 -6.81 21.29
C VAL A 391 -10.91 -5.84 20.14
N VAL A 392 -11.98 -5.05 20.02
CA VAL A 392 -12.09 -3.97 19.04
C VAL A 392 -11.95 -2.64 19.76
N VAL A 393 -10.93 -1.88 19.39
CA VAL A 393 -10.75 -0.49 19.83
C VAL A 393 -11.16 0.42 18.69
N SER A 394 -12.09 1.33 18.95
CA SER A 394 -12.50 2.35 17.99
C SER A 394 -12.50 3.73 18.65
N THR A 395 -12.36 4.77 17.86
CA THR A 395 -12.61 6.13 18.31
C THR A 395 -14.09 6.46 18.18
N SER A 396 -14.60 7.42 18.95
CA SER A 396 -15.97 7.94 18.78
C SER A 396 -16.24 8.30 17.32
N ARG A 397 -17.45 8.01 16.84
CA ARG A 397 -17.79 8.15 15.39
C ARG A 397 -18.11 9.59 14.99
N GLU A 398 -18.24 10.49 15.95
CA GLU A 398 -18.38 11.91 15.68
C GLU A 398 -17.05 12.48 15.14
N VAL A 399 -17.11 13.09 13.97
CA VAL A 399 -15.92 13.65 13.33
C VAL A 399 -15.68 15.05 13.88
N LEU A 400 -14.63 15.21 14.66
CA LEU A 400 -14.14 16.52 15.06
C LEU A 400 -13.25 17.10 13.95
N THR A 401 -13.67 18.26 13.42
CA THR A 401 -12.91 19.01 12.41
C THR A 401 -12.41 20.31 13.01
N GLY A 402 -11.20 20.69 12.65
CA GLY A 402 -10.65 22.01 12.98
C GLY A 402 -11.23 23.11 12.09
N PRO A 403 -10.95 24.38 12.39
CA PRO A 403 -11.41 25.53 11.63
C PRO A 403 -10.83 25.58 10.19
N ASP A 404 -9.78 24.84 9.94
CA ASP A 404 -9.11 24.76 8.63
C ASP A 404 -8.52 23.34 8.39
N PRO A 405 -8.05 23.03 7.17
CA PRO A 405 -7.49 21.73 6.85
C PRO A 405 -6.26 21.37 7.69
N THR A 406 -5.42 22.32 8.07
CA THR A 406 -4.22 22.13 8.89
C THR A 406 -4.60 21.71 10.31
N ALA A 407 -5.57 22.37 10.91
CA ALA A 407 -6.09 22.05 12.22
C ALA A 407 -6.79 20.67 12.22
N SER A 408 -7.56 20.35 11.18
CA SER A 408 -8.17 19.03 11.02
C SER A 408 -7.14 17.92 10.90
N LEU A 409 -6.05 18.12 10.17
CA LEU A 409 -4.93 17.18 10.07
C LEU A 409 -4.21 17.01 11.42
N ALA A 410 -4.05 18.08 12.19
CA ALA A 410 -3.46 18.03 13.53
C ALA A 410 -4.31 17.16 14.48
N ILE A 411 -5.63 17.30 14.43
CA ILE A 411 -6.58 16.44 15.18
C ILE A 411 -6.39 14.97 14.79
N ALA A 412 -6.40 14.66 13.50
CA ALA A 412 -6.23 13.29 13.00
C ALA A 412 -4.90 12.68 13.46
N ARG A 413 -3.80 13.45 13.45
CA ARG A 413 -2.49 13.01 13.95
C ARG A 413 -2.48 12.77 15.46
N ALA A 414 -3.13 13.63 16.26
CA ALA A 414 -3.22 13.46 17.70
C ALA A 414 -4.02 12.19 18.06
N VAL A 415 -5.12 11.94 17.38
CA VAL A 415 -5.91 10.71 17.54
C VAL A 415 -5.08 9.48 17.16
N SER A 416 -4.37 9.52 16.03
CA SER A 416 -3.49 8.42 15.62
C SER A 416 -2.39 8.15 16.63
N ALA A 417 -1.75 9.19 17.17
CA ALA A 417 -0.73 9.06 18.22
C ALA A 417 -1.28 8.39 19.49
N SER A 418 -2.52 8.69 19.87
CA SER A 418 -3.21 8.06 21.01
C SER A 418 -3.46 6.57 20.77
N LEU A 419 -3.88 6.18 19.56
CA LEU A 419 -4.04 4.77 19.18
C LEU A 419 -2.70 4.03 19.17
N VAL A 420 -1.64 4.65 18.72
CA VAL A 420 -0.27 4.12 18.76
C VAL A 420 0.18 3.87 20.19
N ASP A 421 -0.01 4.83 21.10
CA ASP A 421 0.37 4.68 22.52
C ASP A 421 -0.43 3.56 23.20
N LEU A 422 -1.72 3.44 22.91
CA LEU A 422 -2.54 2.32 23.36
C LEU A 422 -1.97 0.98 22.88
N VAL A 423 -1.70 0.84 21.57
CA VAL A 423 -1.15 -0.41 21.00
C VAL A 423 0.18 -0.77 21.67
N ARG A 424 1.08 0.21 21.87
CA ARG A 424 2.35 -0.01 22.58
C ARG A 424 2.15 -0.52 24.01
N LYS A 425 1.24 0.12 24.77
CA LYS A 425 0.93 -0.28 26.16
C LYS A 425 0.34 -1.68 26.24
N VAL A 426 -0.49 -2.04 25.25
CA VAL A 426 -1.07 -3.39 25.16
C VAL A 426 0.01 -4.42 24.82
N THR A 427 0.75 -4.20 23.72
CA THR A 427 1.72 -5.18 23.21
C THR A 427 2.95 -5.35 24.12
N GLY A 428 3.26 -4.35 24.94
CA GLY A 428 4.25 -4.49 26.02
C GLY A 428 3.83 -5.41 27.17
N ARG A 429 2.54 -5.81 27.26
CA ARG A 429 1.98 -6.62 28.36
C ARG A 429 1.39 -7.96 27.88
N VAL A 430 0.73 -7.95 26.74
CA VAL A 430 0.14 -9.13 26.11
C VAL A 430 0.44 -9.11 24.61
N ARG A 431 0.75 -10.27 24.06
CA ARG A 431 0.95 -10.43 22.62
C ARG A 431 -0.35 -10.92 21.97
N PRO A 432 -1.08 -10.08 21.22
CA PRO A 432 -2.25 -10.53 20.46
C PRO A 432 -1.89 -11.58 19.42
N GLY A 433 -2.82 -12.48 19.11
CA GLY A 433 -2.65 -13.48 18.05
C GLY A 433 -2.57 -12.86 16.65
N PHE A 434 -3.14 -11.67 16.48
CA PHE A 434 -3.05 -10.82 15.28
C PHE A 434 -3.43 -9.38 15.64
N VAL A 435 -3.05 -8.44 14.76
CA VAL A 435 -3.53 -7.05 14.83
C VAL A 435 -4.13 -6.65 13.48
N VAL A 436 -5.34 -6.12 13.49
CA VAL A 436 -6.00 -5.51 12.31
C VAL A 436 -6.03 -4.00 12.53
N ALA A 437 -5.49 -3.23 11.59
CA ALA A 437 -5.62 -1.78 11.61
C ALA A 437 -6.47 -1.32 10.42
N LYS A 438 -7.57 -0.60 10.72
CA LYS A 438 -8.51 -0.11 9.72
C LYS A 438 -8.41 1.39 9.54
N GLY A 439 -7.97 1.77 8.34
CA GLY A 439 -7.68 3.14 7.93
C GLY A 439 -6.24 3.28 7.42
N GLY A 440 -5.98 4.10 6.41
CA GLY A 440 -4.64 4.27 5.84
C GLY A 440 -3.64 4.79 6.88
N ILE A 441 -3.88 5.97 7.47
CA ILE A 441 -3.03 6.57 8.51
C ILE A 441 -2.91 5.62 9.70
N THR A 442 -4.02 5.08 10.21
CA THR A 442 -4.03 4.15 11.35
C THR A 442 -3.18 2.91 11.07
N SER A 443 -3.29 2.33 9.87
CA SER A 443 -2.50 1.14 9.51
C SER A 443 -1.01 1.43 9.47
N SER A 444 -0.62 2.57 8.90
CA SER A 444 0.78 2.99 8.86
C SER A 444 1.34 3.21 10.27
N ASP A 445 0.66 4.01 11.08
CA ASP A 445 1.16 4.43 12.38
C ASP A 445 1.16 3.27 13.39
N VAL A 446 0.15 2.40 13.36
CA VAL A 446 0.11 1.18 14.17
C VAL A 446 1.23 0.22 13.77
N ALA A 447 1.47 0.01 12.46
CA ALA A 447 2.56 -0.83 12.01
C ALA A 447 3.93 -0.30 12.47
N THR A 448 4.21 0.97 12.16
CA THR A 448 5.53 1.59 12.38
C THR A 448 5.78 1.91 13.85
N ALA A 449 4.97 2.83 14.37
CA ALA A 449 5.16 3.37 15.71
C ALA A 449 4.51 2.51 16.81
N GLY A 450 3.42 1.80 16.51
CA GLY A 450 2.72 0.94 17.47
C GLY A 450 3.42 -0.39 17.69
N LEU A 451 3.67 -1.13 16.62
CA LEU A 451 4.25 -2.48 16.67
C LEU A 451 5.75 -2.52 16.39
N GLY A 452 6.35 -1.40 15.98
CA GLY A 452 7.77 -1.34 15.66
C GLY A 452 8.17 -2.22 14.46
N ILE A 453 7.23 -2.49 13.56
CA ILE A 453 7.53 -3.28 12.35
C ILE A 453 8.49 -2.47 11.49
N ARG A 454 9.68 -2.99 11.23
CA ARG A 454 10.65 -2.41 10.30
C ARG A 454 10.69 -3.18 8.99
N ARG A 455 10.57 -4.49 9.07
CA ARG A 455 10.61 -5.44 7.96
C ARG A 455 9.44 -6.40 8.08
N ALA A 456 8.76 -6.67 6.98
CA ALA A 456 7.73 -7.70 6.95
C ALA A 456 7.68 -8.38 5.57
N TRP A 457 6.99 -9.51 5.50
CA TRP A 457 6.60 -10.15 4.27
C TRP A 457 5.11 -9.89 4.01
N VAL A 458 4.76 -9.44 2.83
CA VAL A 458 3.38 -9.43 2.35
C VAL A 458 3.02 -10.89 2.00
N ARG A 459 2.19 -11.53 2.81
CA ARG A 459 1.85 -12.95 2.61
C ARG A 459 0.75 -13.15 1.60
N GLY A 460 -0.09 -12.16 1.38
CA GLY A 460 -1.21 -12.15 0.47
C GLY A 460 -2.35 -11.32 1.03
N THR A 461 -3.54 -11.53 0.48
CA THR A 461 -4.75 -10.83 0.89
C THR A 461 -5.73 -11.74 1.59
N LEU A 462 -6.47 -11.20 2.56
CA LEU A 462 -7.59 -11.90 3.23
C LEU A 462 -8.89 -11.75 2.44
N LEU A 463 -9.01 -10.64 1.70
CA LEU A 463 -10.09 -10.40 0.75
C LEU A 463 -9.47 -10.08 -0.62
N PRO A 464 -10.09 -10.50 -1.73
CA PRO A 464 -9.50 -10.36 -3.05
C PRO A 464 -9.06 -8.93 -3.36
N GLY A 465 -7.75 -8.72 -3.43
CA GLY A 465 -7.16 -7.46 -3.87
C GLY A 465 -7.34 -6.25 -2.94
N ILE A 466 -7.85 -6.39 -1.71
CA ILE A 466 -8.18 -5.22 -0.88
C ILE A 466 -7.68 -5.22 0.56
N VAL A 467 -7.27 -6.35 1.12
CA VAL A 467 -6.83 -6.44 2.54
C VAL A 467 -5.57 -7.29 2.64
N SER A 468 -4.44 -6.66 2.92
CA SER A 468 -3.14 -7.31 2.98
C SER A 468 -2.83 -7.87 4.37
N LEU A 469 -2.29 -9.09 4.43
CA LEU A 469 -1.67 -9.66 5.62
C LEU A 469 -0.15 -9.53 5.53
N TRP A 470 0.45 -8.87 6.51
CA TRP A 470 1.89 -8.77 6.69
C TRP A 470 2.35 -9.71 7.80
N GLU A 471 3.43 -10.42 7.54
CA GLU A 471 4.16 -11.18 8.55
C GLU A 471 5.46 -10.43 8.87
N PRO A 472 5.53 -9.75 10.03
CA PRO A 472 6.73 -9.04 10.43
C PRO A 472 7.91 -9.99 10.63
N VAL A 473 9.11 -9.50 10.31
CA VAL A 473 10.37 -10.20 10.53
C VAL A 473 10.94 -9.76 11.88
N ALA A 474 11.30 -10.73 12.72
CA ALA A 474 11.94 -10.43 14.00
C ALA A 474 13.26 -9.66 13.78
N ASP A 475 13.46 -8.59 14.54
CA ASP A 475 14.71 -7.84 14.49
C ASP A 475 15.79 -8.61 15.28
N ALA A 476 16.75 -9.18 14.56
CA ALA A 476 17.86 -9.90 15.16
C ALA A 476 18.75 -9.01 16.05
N THR A 477 18.65 -7.69 15.93
CA THR A 477 19.43 -6.72 16.71
C THR A 477 18.76 -6.30 18.01
N ALA A 478 17.47 -6.61 18.19
CA ALA A 478 16.70 -6.18 19.36
C ALA A 478 17.00 -6.99 20.65
N GLY A 479 17.93 -7.94 20.62
CA GLY A 479 18.34 -8.71 21.79
C GLY A 479 17.26 -9.62 22.36
N ALA A 480 17.41 -10.04 23.62
CA ALA A 480 16.49 -10.95 24.31
C ALA A 480 15.08 -10.34 24.59
N ALA A 481 14.87 -9.06 24.32
CA ALA A 481 13.60 -8.36 24.48
C ALA A 481 12.73 -8.36 23.20
N ALA A 482 13.18 -8.98 22.11
CA ALA A 482 12.39 -9.07 20.88
C ALA A 482 11.18 -9.98 21.10
N HIS A 483 9.99 -9.38 21.14
CA HIS A 483 8.74 -10.16 21.12
C HIS A 483 8.62 -10.90 19.77
N PRO A 484 8.07 -12.12 19.75
CA PRO A 484 7.75 -12.79 18.50
C PRO A 484 6.86 -11.91 17.63
N PRO A 485 7.08 -11.86 16.31
CA PRO A 485 6.34 -10.98 15.42
C PRO A 485 4.82 -11.28 15.44
N ILE A 486 4.01 -10.22 15.45
CA ILE A 486 2.54 -10.31 15.47
C ILE A 486 2.06 -10.14 14.02
N PRO A 487 1.30 -11.09 13.44
CA PRO A 487 0.67 -10.92 12.13
C PRO A 487 -0.14 -9.63 12.09
N PHE A 488 0.09 -8.82 11.07
CA PHE A 488 -0.48 -7.49 10.95
C PHE A 488 -1.33 -7.38 9.67
N VAL A 489 -2.54 -6.87 9.81
CA VAL A 489 -3.47 -6.71 8.69
C VAL A 489 -3.69 -5.23 8.39
N VAL A 490 -3.39 -4.86 7.14
CA VAL A 490 -3.65 -3.54 6.59
C VAL A 490 -5.02 -3.55 5.92
N PHE A 491 -5.97 -2.81 6.49
CA PHE A 491 -7.31 -2.71 5.96
C PHE A 491 -7.67 -1.25 5.67
N ALA A 492 -7.69 -0.86 4.40
CA ALA A 492 -8.06 0.50 4.00
C ALA A 492 -9.47 0.88 4.49
N GLY A 493 -9.65 2.17 4.81
CA GLY A 493 -10.91 2.66 5.39
C GLY A 493 -12.11 2.59 4.44
N ASN A 494 -11.88 2.72 3.13
CA ASN A 494 -12.89 2.94 2.09
C ASN A 494 -13.05 1.75 1.13
N VAL A 495 -12.65 0.54 1.52
CA VAL A 495 -12.74 -0.66 0.68
C VAL A 495 -13.60 -1.73 1.31
N GLY A 496 -14.13 -2.58 0.46
CA GLY A 496 -14.91 -3.76 0.84
C GLY A 496 -16.37 -3.48 1.13
N ASP A 497 -17.13 -4.54 1.37
CA ASP A 497 -18.55 -4.51 1.70
C ASP A 497 -18.79 -4.42 3.23
N GLU A 498 -20.04 -4.33 3.67
CA GLU A 498 -20.39 -4.13 5.08
C GLU A 498 -19.88 -5.27 5.99
N ASP A 499 -19.92 -6.51 5.52
CA ASP A 499 -19.55 -7.70 6.29
C ASP A 499 -18.06 -8.10 6.17
N ASP A 500 -17.27 -7.34 5.41
CA ASP A 500 -15.88 -7.71 5.12
C ASP A 500 -14.97 -7.69 6.36
N LEU A 501 -15.21 -6.80 7.30
CA LEU A 501 -14.45 -6.80 8.56
C LEU A 501 -14.79 -8.03 9.42
N VAL A 502 -16.04 -8.48 9.38
CA VAL A 502 -16.47 -9.74 10.02
C VAL A 502 -15.73 -10.91 9.38
N SER A 503 -15.72 -11.00 8.06
CA SER A 503 -15.06 -12.05 7.30
C SER A 503 -13.56 -12.11 7.55
N VAL A 504 -12.89 -10.97 7.61
CA VAL A 504 -11.46 -10.87 7.93
C VAL A 504 -11.17 -11.38 9.33
N VAL A 505 -11.94 -10.95 10.34
CA VAL A 505 -11.75 -11.41 11.72
C VAL A 505 -12.04 -12.91 11.86
N ALA A 506 -13.09 -13.42 11.21
CA ALA A 506 -13.40 -14.86 11.19
C ALA A 506 -12.25 -15.68 10.57
N THR A 507 -11.72 -15.25 9.42
CA THR A 507 -10.58 -15.91 8.78
C THR A 507 -9.33 -15.92 9.68
N LEU A 508 -9.07 -14.81 10.38
CA LEU A 508 -7.95 -14.69 11.31
C LEU A 508 -8.12 -15.58 12.54
N ARG A 509 -9.33 -15.84 12.99
CA ARG A 509 -9.63 -16.80 14.07
C ARG A 509 -9.41 -18.25 13.65
N GLY A 510 -9.38 -18.52 12.36
CA GLY A 510 -9.37 -19.87 11.80
C GLY A 510 -10.77 -20.49 11.75
N ALA A 511 -11.81 -19.67 11.81
CA ALA A 511 -13.17 -20.11 11.53
C ALA A 511 -13.36 -20.32 10.02
N PRO A 512 -14.07 -21.37 9.60
CA PRO A 512 -14.31 -21.68 8.19
C PRO A 512 -15.16 -20.61 7.48
#